data_183b0f3d7ed89677ef84d6a94a35f722
#
_entry.id   183b0f3d7ed89677ef84d6a94a35f722
#
_cell.length_a   1.000
_cell.length_b   1.000
_cell.length_c   1.000
_cell.angle_alpha   90.00
_cell.angle_beta   90.00
_cell.angle_gamma   90.00
#
_symmetry.space_group_name_H-M   'P 1'
#
loop_
_entity.id
_entity.type
_entity.pdbx_description
1 polymer ?
#
loop_
_entity_poly.entity_id
_entity_poly.type
_entity_poly.pdbx_seq_one_letter_code
_entity_poly.pdbx_strand_id
1 'polypeptide(L)'
;MINLSYKSVIEKKLKMYSETNIAKDEGLSDETKKRINKNYNKNQQKRRVDAILNNVKNKDSLKEEVHGIVEENKIKDLCKNCKEELVIAVIILYVQRNRNPRFRIEETGLWKRYGLTWRKYSMIVERILTNERENRKRIKTDKKVDNEQLIRW
;
A
#
# COMPACT_ATOMS: atom_id res chain seq x y z
N MET A 1 29.24 -14.94 16.02
CA MET A 1 28.61 -14.77 14.69
C MET A 1 27.12 -14.39 14.74
N ILE A 2 26.46 -14.60 15.85
CA ILE A 2 25.11 -14.09 16.11
C ILE A 2 25.07 -12.55 16.10
N ASN A 3 26.23 -11.90 16.27
CA ASN A 3 26.34 -10.45 16.43
C ASN A 3 26.12 -9.65 15.14
N LEU A 4 26.27 -10.24 13.94
CA LEU A 4 26.09 -9.53 12.66
C LEU A 4 24.63 -9.23 12.34
N SER A 5 23.72 -10.18 12.55
CA SER A 5 22.28 -9.94 12.37
C SER A 5 21.72 -9.04 13.46
N TYR A 6 22.24 -9.13 14.68
CA TYR A 6 21.85 -8.29 15.80
C TYR A 6 22.29 -6.83 15.58
N LYS A 7 23.52 -6.59 15.13
CA LYS A 7 24.00 -5.27 14.72
C LYS A 7 23.15 -4.67 13.61
N SER A 8 22.78 -5.44 12.60
CA SER A 8 21.94 -4.98 11.50
C SER A 8 20.56 -4.53 11.99
N VAL A 9 19.96 -5.26 12.93
CA VAL A 9 18.66 -4.89 13.53
C VAL A 9 18.79 -3.62 14.37
N ILE A 10 19.86 -3.50 15.16
CA ILE A 10 20.12 -2.31 15.99
C ILE A 10 20.40 -1.10 15.09
N GLU A 11 21.21 -1.23 14.05
CA GLU A 11 21.50 -0.16 13.10
C GLU A 11 20.24 0.34 12.40
N LYS A 12 19.35 -0.56 11.99
CA LYS A 12 18.04 -0.20 11.44
C LYS A 12 17.17 0.56 12.45
N LYS A 13 17.12 0.10 13.69
CA LYS A 13 16.38 0.79 14.75
C LYS A 13 16.97 2.15 15.05
N LEU A 14 18.29 2.25 15.16
CA LEU A 14 18.98 3.52 15.39
C LEU A 14 18.76 4.50 14.24
N LYS A 15 18.77 4.02 13.01
CA LYS A 15 18.45 4.84 11.84
C LYS A 15 17.02 5.35 11.87
N MET A 16 16.05 4.51 12.24
CA MET A 16 14.66 4.89 12.40
C MET A 16 14.48 5.94 13.52
N TYR A 17 15.11 5.74 14.67
CA TYR A 17 15.11 6.71 15.77
C TYR A 17 15.79 8.00 15.37
N SER A 18 16.91 7.94 14.66
CA SER A 18 17.61 9.09 14.12
C SER A 18 16.74 9.90 13.18
N GLU A 19 16.05 9.26 12.25
CA GLU A 19 15.11 9.91 11.32
C GLU A 19 13.96 10.57 12.08
N THR A 20 13.40 9.89 13.09
CA THR A 20 12.32 10.41 13.93
C THR A 20 12.80 11.58 14.80
N ASN A 21 14.00 11.48 15.37
CA ASN A 21 14.60 12.55 16.18
C ASN A 21 14.97 13.76 15.32
N ILE A 22 15.45 13.55 14.10
CA ILE A 22 15.73 14.62 13.13
C ILE A 22 14.45 15.40 12.81
N ALA A 23 13.33 14.70 12.65
CA ALA A 23 12.03 15.32 12.40
C ALA A 23 11.52 16.18 13.58
N LYS A 24 11.99 15.91 14.81
CA LYS A 24 11.68 16.67 16.01
C LYS A 24 12.69 17.79 16.28
N ASP A 25 13.79 17.85 15.55
CA ASP A 25 14.84 18.82 15.76
C ASP A 25 14.41 20.19 15.24
N GLU A 26 14.64 21.24 16.07
CA GLU A 26 14.18 22.61 15.78
C GLU A 26 14.86 23.25 14.57
N GLY A 27 15.98 22.70 14.10
CA GLY A 27 16.72 23.19 12.93
C GLY A 27 16.13 22.82 11.58
N LEU A 28 15.10 21.98 11.52
CA LEU A 28 14.52 21.52 10.27
C LEU A 28 13.29 22.31 9.87
N SER A 29 13.15 22.58 8.55
CA SER A 29 11.94 23.19 8.02
C SER A 29 10.73 22.28 8.20
N ASP A 30 9.53 22.88 8.31
CA ASP A 30 8.28 22.12 8.45
C ASP A 30 8.04 21.18 7.26
N GLU A 31 8.40 21.58 6.05
CA GLU A 31 8.31 20.76 4.85
C GLU A 31 9.22 19.54 4.92
N THR A 32 10.44 19.70 5.42
CA THR A 32 11.38 18.59 5.61
C THR A 32 10.86 17.61 6.65
N LYS A 33 10.35 18.12 7.79
CA LYS A 33 9.72 17.29 8.82
C LYS A 33 8.54 16.48 8.28
N LYS A 34 7.65 17.12 7.52
CA LYS A 34 6.50 16.45 6.88
C LYS A 34 6.94 15.35 5.92
N ARG A 35 7.98 15.59 5.12
CA ARG A 35 8.51 14.61 4.16
C ARG A 35 9.12 13.40 4.86
N ILE A 36 9.90 13.61 5.92
CA ILE A 36 10.50 12.53 6.72
C ILE A 36 9.40 11.68 7.36
N ASN A 37 8.40 12.29 7.96
CA ASN A 37 7.27 11.60 8.58
C ASN A 37 6.45 10.81 7.55
N LYS A 38 6.24 11.36 6.38
CA LYS A 38 5.54 10.69 5.28
C LYS A 38 6.29 9.45 4.80
N ASN A 39 7.61 9.55 4.63
CA ASN A 39 8.44 8.41 4.23
C ASN A 39 8.48 7.33 5.30
N TYR A 40 8.55 7.70 6.57
CA TYR A 40 8.49 6.78 7.70
C TYR A 40 7.18 5.99 7.69
N ASN A 41 6.05 6.69 7.57
CA ASN A 41 4.73 6.07 7.53
C ASN A 41 4.56 5.14 6.33
N LYS A 42 5.06 5.51 5.17
CA LYS A 42 5.08 4.66 3.97
C LYS A 42 5.85 3.36 4.19
N ASN A 43 7.03 3.44 4.80
CA ASN A 43 7.85 2.28 5.08
C ASN A 43 7.19 1.34 6.08
N GLN A 44 6.52 1.87 7.12
CA GLN A 44 5.76 1.09 8.08
C GLN A 44 4.58 0.37 7.40
N GLN A 45 3.89 1.04 6.51
CA GLN A 45 2.79 0.46 5.74
C GLN A 45 3.27 -0.70 4.86
N LYS A 46 4.39 -0.54 4.15
CA LYS A 46 5.01 -1.62 3.36
C LYS A 46 5.34 -2.84 4.20
N ARG A 47 5.86 -2.64 5.41
CA ARG A 47 6.17 -3.73 6.34
C ARG A 47 4.91 -4.50 6.78
N ARG A 48 3.81 -3.79 7.03
CA ARG A 48 2.53 -4.42 7.39
C ARG A 48 1.98 -5.24 6.23
N VAL A 49 2.07 -4.72 5.02
CA VAL A 49 1.68 -5.45 3.80
C VAL A 49 2.50 -6.73 3.65
N ASP A 50 3.81 -6.63 3.79
CA ASP A 50 4.71 -7.79 3.69
C ASP A 50 4.45 -8.82 4.78
N ALA A 51 4.15 -8.39 6.00
CA ALA A 51 3.82 -9.28 7.10
C ALA A 51 2.56 -10.11 6.82
N ILE A 52 1.55 -9.51 6.22
CA ILE A 52 0.32 -10.21 5.83
C ILE A 52 0.56 -11.11 4.61
N LEU A 53 1.33 -10.64 3.62
CA LEU A 53 1.70 -11.41 2.44
C LEU A 53 2.51 -12.66 2.76
N ASN A 54 3.32 -12.65 3.81
CA ASN A 54 4.13 -13.80 4.22
C ASN A 54 3.29 -15.05 4.51
N ASN A 55 2.02 -14.90 4.84
CA ASN A 55 1.09 -16.00 5.09
C ASN A 55 0.36 -16.48 3.83
N VAL A 56 0.66 -15.91 2.68
CA VAL A 56 -0.03 -16.20 1.42
C VAL A 56 0.86 -17.02 0.50
N LYS A 57 0.28 -18.02 -0.16
CA LYS A 57 0.96 -18.76 -1.23
C LYS A 57 1.19 -17.85 -2.42
N ASN A 58 2.32 -18.00 -3.11
CA ASN A 58 2.71 -17.16 -4.26
C ASN A 58 2.90 -15.67 -3.92
N LYS A 59 3.29 -15.37 -2.69
CA LYS A 59 3.54 -14.00 -2.22
C LYS A 59 4.46 -13.18 -3.15
N ASP A 60 5.50 -13.79 -3.68
CA ASP A 60 6.48 -13.11 -4.52
C ASP A 60 5.87 -12.62 -5.85
N SER A 61 4.96 -13.38 -6.42
CA SER A 61 4.26 -12.99 -7.65
C SER A 61 3.20 -11.91 -7.43
N LEU A 62 2.66 -11.82 -6.21
CA LEU A 62 1.61 -10.86 -5.85
C LEU A 62 2.15 -9.54 -5.29
N LYS A 63 3.36 -9.57 -4.74
CA LYS A 63 3.95 -8.49 -3.97
C LYS A 63 3.94 -7.15 -4.69
N GLU A 64 4.43 -7.11 -5.91
CA GLU A 64 4.54 -5.88 -6.70
C GLU A 64 3.17 -5.24 -6.96
N GLU A 65 2.21 -6.04 -7.39
CA GLU A 65 0.86 -5.57 -7.70
C GLU A 65 0.11 -5.10 -6.45
N VAL A 66 0.23 -5.84 -5.33
CA VAL A 66 -0.38 -5.47 -4.06
C VAL A 66 0.21 -4.14 -3.55
N HIS A 67 1.52 -3.99 -3.57
CA HIS A 67 2.17 -2.73 -3.16
C HIS A 67 1.77 -1.56 -4.07
N GLY A 68 1.63 -1.80 -5.37
CA GLY A 68 1.16 -0.79 -6.32
C GLY A 68 -0.23 -0.27 -5.96
N ILE A 69 -1.16 -1.15 -5.66
CA ILE A 69 -2.53 -0.77 -5.27
C ILE A 69 -2.53 -0.02 -3.94
N VAL A 70 -1.75 -0.47 -2.97
CA VAL A 70 -1.63 0.20 -1.67
C VAL A 70 -1.04 1.61 -1.81
N GLU A 71 -0.06 1.81 -2.70
CA GLU A 71 0.52 3.12 -2.95
C GLU A 71 -0.43 4.08 -3.68
N GLU A 72 -1.19 3.58 -4.65
CA GLU A 72 -2.17 4.37 -5.41
C GLU A 72 -3.39 4.77 -4.59
N ASN A 73 -3.74 3.98 -3.58
CA ASN A 73 -4.93 4.18 -2.77
C ASN A 73 -4.55 4.42 -1.31
N LYS A 74 -5.11 5.46 -0.71
CA LYS A 74 -4.98 5.62 0.74
C LYS A 74 -5.90 4.62 1.42
N ILE A 75 -5.35 3.77 2.27
CA ILE A 75 -6.10 2.72 2.96
C ILE A 75 -7.29 3.29 3.74
N LYS A 76 -7.09 4.44 4.40
CA LYS A 76 -8.15 5.13 5.14
C LYS A 76 -9.31 5.59 4.26
N ASP A 77 -9.04 5.93 3.00
CA ASP A 77 -10.06 6.35 2.04
C ASP A 77 -10.85 5.17 1.49
N LEU A 78 -10.26 3.97 1.48
CA LEU A 78 -10.95 2.76 1.05
C LEU A 78 -11.98 2.27 2.06
N CYS A 79 -11.69 2.37 3.34
CA CYS A 79 -12.63 2.06 4.41
C CYS A 79 -12.24 2.77 5.71
N LYS A 80 -13.01 3.81 6.09
CA LYS A 80 -12.73 4.61 7.28
C LYS A 80 -12.91 3.84 8.59
N ASN A 81 -13.86 2.91 8.64
CA ASN A 81 -14.21 2.17 9.85
C ASN A 81 -13.58 0.78 9.91
N CYS A 82 -12.74 0.43 8.96
CA CYS A 82 -12.06 -0.85 8.90
C CYS A 82 -10.63 -0.74 9.44
N LYS A 83 -10.15 -1.83 10.02
CA LYS A 83 -8.73 -1.94 10.37
C LYS A 83 -7.89 -1.94 9.09
N GLU A 84 -6.73 -1.32 9.14
CA GLU A 84 -5.79 -1.29 8.02
C GLU A 84 -5.45 -2.69 7.51
N GLU A 85 -5.22 -3.64 8.41
CA GLU A 85 -4.91 -5.03 8.08
C GLU A 85 -6.03 -5.71 7.29
N LEU A 86 -7.28 -5.42 7.62
CA LEU A 86 -8.44 -5.94 6.90
C LEU A 86 -8.46 -5.42 5.45
N VAL A 87 -8.21 -4.14 5.26
CA VAL A 87 -8.16 -3.53 3.92
C VAL A 87 -7.02 -4.14 3.08
N ILE A 88 -5.85 -4.33 3.68
CA ILE A 88 -4.72 -4.99 3.03
C ILE A 88 -5.09 -6.43 2.63
N ALA A 89 -5.75 -7.17 3.50
CA ALA A 89 -6.22 -8.52 3.19
C ALA A 89 -7.17 -8.54 1.99
N VAL A 90 -8.09 -7.58 1.92
CA VAL A 90 -9.01 -7.43 0.77
C VAL A 90 -8.23 -7.15 -0.53
N ILE A 91 -7.23 -6.29 -0.48
CA ILE A 91 -6.39 -5.97 -1.64
C ILE A 91 -5.66 -7.23 -2.14
N ILE A 92 -5.09 -8.01 -1.24
CA ILE A 92 -4.41 -9.27 -1.58
C ILE A 92 -5.38 -10.25 -2.26
N LEU A 93 -6.55 -10.43 -1.68
CA LEU A 93 -7.58 -11.32 -2.23
C LEU A 93 -8.10 -10.83 -3.59
N TYR A 94 -8.23 -9.54 -3.76
CA TYR A 94 -8.62 -8.91 -5.02
C TYR A 94 -7.59 -9.22 -6.13
N VAL A 95 -6.31 -9.08 -5.85
CA VAL A 95 -5.25 -9.40 -6.79
C VAL A 95 -5.25 -10.90 -7.15
N GLN A 96 -5.40 -11.77 -6.16
CA GLN A 96 -5.49 -13.21 -6.38
C GLN A 96 -6.67 -13.58 -7.28
N ARG A 97 -7.82 -12.99 -7.04
CA ARG A 97 -9.03 -13.24 -7.84
C ARG A 97 -8.91 -12.71 -9.27
N ASN A 98 -8.26 -11.57 -9.46
CA ASN A 98 -8.01 -11.03 -10.80
C ASN A 98 -7.11 -11.94 -11.63
N ARG A 99 -6.11 -12.57 -11.02
CA ARG A 99 -5.21 -13.50 -11.68
C ARG A 99 -5.86 -14.86 -11.96
N ASN A 100 -6.72 -15.29 -11.06
CA ASN A 100 -7.46 -16.55 -11.19
C ASN A 100 -8.91 -16.36 -10.78
N PRO A 101 -9.83 -16.11 -11.74
CA PRO A 101 -11.25 -15.88 -11.43
C PRO A 101 -11.96 -17.06 -10.76
N ARG A 102 -11.40 -18.26 -10.88
CA ARG A 102 -11.94 -19.46 -10.23
C ARG A 102 -11.49 -19.64 -8.79
N PHE A 103 -10.56 -18.81 -8.33
CA PHE A 103 -10.05 -18.86 -6.98
C PHE A 103 -11.14 -18.42 -5.98
N ARG A 104 -11.41 -19.29 -4.99
CA ARG A 104 -12.44 -19.03 -3.98
C ARG A 104 -11.82 -18.30 -2.80
N ILE A 105 -11.93 -16.98 -2.80
CA ILE A 105 -11.37 -16.12 -1.76
C ILE A 105 -12.02 -16.33 -0.40
N GLU A 106 -13.30 -16.69 -0.35
CA GLU A 106 -14.05 -16.97 0.86
C GLU A 106 -13.58 -18.20 1.63
N GLU A 107 -12.83 -19.09 0.97
CA GLU A 107 -12.26 -20.28 1.60
C GLU A 107 -10.85 -20.06 2.14
N THR A 108 -10.26 -18.89 1.91
CA THR A 108 -8.89 -18.58 2.34
C THR A 108 -8.79 -18.31 3.84
N GLY A 109 -7.59 -18.53 4.40
CA GLY A 109 -7.28 -18.18 5.78
C GLY A 109 -7.42 -16.69 6.05
N LEU A 110 -7.07 -15.83 5.09
CA LEU A 110 -7.20 -14.37 5.22
C LEU A 110 -8.66 -13.95 5.37
N TRP A 111 -9.55 -14.50 4.58
CA TRP A 111 -10.98 -14.22 4.67
C TRP A 111 -11.53 -14.55 6.06
N LYS A 112 -11.22 -15.73 6.56
CA LYS A 112 -11.67 -16.21 7.87
C LYS A 112 -11.04 -15.42 9.02
N ARG A 113 -9.75 -15.16 8.91
CA ARG A 113 -8.98 -14.48 9.97
C ARG A 113 -9.49 -13.06 10.26
N TYR A 114 -9.84 -12.31 9.21
CA TYR A 114 -10.31 -10.93 9.35
C TYR A 114 -11.83 -10.81 9.35
N GLY A 115 -12.54 -11.92 9.35
CA GLY A 115 -14.01 -11.92 9.38
C GLY A 115 -14.62 -11.19 8.21
N LEU A 116 -14.07 -11.39 7.00
CA LEU A 116 -14.54 -10.71 5.80
C LEU A 116 -15.95 -11.16 5.40
N THR A 117 -16.74 -10.22 4.88
CA THR A 117 -18.04 -10.48 4.27
C THR A 117 -17.99 -10.02 2.82
N TRP A 118 -18.83 -10.59 1.98
CA TRP A 118 -18.94 -10.15 0.59
C TRP A 118 -19.29 -8.67 0.47
N ARG A 119 -20.10 -8.17 1.40
CA ARG A 119 -20.47 -6.76 1.45
C ARG A 119 -19.25 -5.85 1.65
N LYS A 120 -18.42 -6.14 2.64
CA LYS A 120 -17.19 -5.39 2.92
C LYS A 120 -16.19 -5.50 1.78
N TYR A 121 -15.99 -6.70 1.28
CA TYR A 121 -15.10 -6.98 0.15
C TYR A 121 -15.52 -6.17 -1.08
N SER A 122 -16.78 -6.28 -1.48
CA SER A 122 -17.31 -5.57 -2.66
C SER A 122 -17.22 -4.06 -2.51
N MET A 123 -17.50 -3.53 -1.34
CA MET A 123 -17.42 -2.08 -1.07
C MET A 123 -16.00 -1.55 -1.26
N ILE A 124 -15.01 -2.25 -0.74
CA ILE A 124 -13.60 -1.85 -0.85
C ILE A 124 -13.13 -1.98 -2.29
N VAL A 125 -13.46 -3.08 -2.96
CA VAL A 125 -13.10 -3.31 -4.37
C VAL A 125 -13.72 -2.25 -5.29
N GLU A 126 -14.95 -1.86 -5.08
CA GLU A 126 -15.59 -0.79 -5.85
C GLU A 126 -14.84 0.53 -5.73
N ARG A 127 -14.37 0.87 -4.55
CA ARG A 127 -13.57 2.09 -4.34
C ARG A 127 -12.22 2.02 -5.06
N ILE A 128 -11.57 0.86 -5.03
CA ILE A 128 -10.33 0.64 -5.78
C ILE A 128 -10.57 0.84 -7.28
N LEU A 129 -11.61 0.25 -7.82
CA LEU A 129 -11.97 0.37 -9.24
C LEU A 129 -12.33 1.81 -9.62
N THR A 130 -13.03 2.52 -8.76
CA THR A 130 -13.39 3.93 -8.97
C THR A 130 -12.13 4.79 -9.04
N ASN A 131 -11.19 4.60 -8.12
CA ASN A 131 -9.91 5.31 -8.11
C ASN A 131 -9.07 5.01 -9.36
N GLU A 132 -9.04 3.78 -9.81
CA GLU A 132 -8.36 3.39 -11.05
C GLU A 132 -8.95 4.10 -12.27
N ARG A 133 -10.27 4.19 -12.36
CA ARG A 133 -10.96 4.90 -13.46
C ARG A 133 -10.64 6.39 -13.45
N GLU A 134 -10.64 7.02 -12.30
CA GLU A 134 -10.29 8.43 -12.16
C GLU A 134 -8.84 8.70 -12.55
N ASN A 135 -7.91 7.84 -12.15
CA ASN A 135 -6.50 7.95 -12.54
C ASN A 135 -6.32 7.79 -14.05
N ARG A 136 -7.01 6.86 -14.68
CA ARG A 136 -7.00 6.70 -16.15
C ARG A 136 -7.52 7.93 -16.89
N LYS A 137 -8.59 8.54 -16.39
CA LYS A 137 -9.15 9.79 -16.93
C LYS A 137 -8.14 10.94 -16.85
N ARG A 138 -7.44 11.08 -15.73
CA ARG A 138 -6.38 12.09 -15.55
C ARG A 138 -5.25 11.90 -16.54
N ILE A 139 -4.77 10.68 -16.71
CA ILE A 139 -3.68 10.34 -17.65
C ILE A 139 -4.11 10.66 -19.08
N LYS A 140 -5.33 10.33 -19.50
CA LYS A 140 -5.86 10.65 -20.82
C LYS A 140 -5.97 12.15 -21.05
N THR A 141 -6.41 12.91 -20.06
CA THR A 141 -6.51 14.37 -20.13
C THR A 141 -5.14 15.00 -20.29
N ASP A 142 -4.15 14.58 -19.52
CA ASP A 142 -2.78 15.06 -19.59
C ASP A 142 -2.13 14.75 -20.94
N LYS A 143 -2.31 13.54 -21.47
CA LYS A 143 -1.84 13.17 -22.82
C LYS A 143 -2.50 13.99 -23.91
N LYS A 144 -3.78 14.28 -23.78
CA LYS A 144 -4.53 15.09 -24.74
C LYS A 144 -4.04 16.54 -24.75
N VAL A 145 -3.74 17.13 -23.61
CA VAL A 145 -3.16 18.46 -23.48
C VAL A 145 -1.76 18.51 -24.12
N ASP A 146 -0.91 17.52 -23.87
CA ASP A 146 0.42 17.44 -24.47
C ASP A 146 0.35 17.32 -26.01
N ASN A 147 -0.57 16.54 -26.54
CA ASN A 147 -0.80 16.41 -27.97
C ASN A 147 -1.31 17.71 -28.60
N GLU A 148 -2.20 18.45 -27.94
CA GLU A 148 -2.68 19.74 -28.39
C GLU A 148 -1.56 20.78 -28.41
N GLN A 149 -0.66 20.78 -27.44
CA GLN A 149 0.52 21.65 -27.41
C GLN A 149 1.50 21.31 -28.52
N LEU A 150 1.69 20.04 -28.85
CA LEU A 150 2.54 19.59 -29.95
C LEU A 150 2.00 20.01 -31.34
N ILE A 151 0.69 20.09 -31.51
CA ILE A 151 0.02 20.48 -32.76
C ILE A 151 0.11 21.99 -32.97
N ARG A 152 0.27 22.80 -31.93
CA ARG A 152 0.40 24.27 -32.03
C ARG A 152 1.78 24.76 -32.49
N TRP A 153 2.77 23.90 -32.54
CA TRP A 153 4.14 24.19 -32.99
C TRP A 153 4.35 23.68 -34.44
#